data_067db3e5685fe70ae561d907cc510f00
#
_entry.id   067db3e5685fe70ae561d907cc510f00
#
_cell.length_a   1.000
_cell.length_b   1.000
_cell.length_c   1.000
_cell.angle_alpha   90.00
_cell.angle_beta   90.00
_cell.angle_gamma   90.00
#
_symmetry.space_group_name_H-M   'P 1'
#
loop_
_entity.id
_entity.type
_entity.pdbx_description
1 polymer ?
#
loop_
_entity_poly.entity_id
_entity_poly.type
_entity_poly.pdbx_seq_one_letter_code
_entity_poly.pdbx_strand_id
1 'polypeptide(L)'
;MSLPPRNRPRREEVPSGQSLCAYCTAKCCRYFALPLETPTRRRDFDTLRWFLLHEHTSIFVEKGTWYLQVHTPCRKLTPDHRCGIYATRPHICRRHSTKNCEYEDDWVYDLFFESPAQLEEYVEARFPRRGRSLRSPKPPLPLIP
;
A
#
# COMPACT_ATOMS: atom_id res chain seq x y z
N MET A 1 10.12 -6.30 -6.41
CA MET A 1 10.11 -6.84 -5.04
C MET A 1 11.18 -7.90 -4.93
N SER A 2 12.20 -7.67 -4.13
CA SER A 2 13.17 -8.73 -3.84
C SER A 2 12.48 -9.75 -2.93
N LEU A 3 12.53 -11.01 -3.33
CA LEU A 3 12.08 -12.11 -2.49
C LEU A 3 12.92 -12.11 -1.20
N PRO A 4 12.30 -12.31 -0.05
CA PRO A 4 13.06 -12.43 1.18
C PRO A 4 14.05 -13.60 1.05
N PRO A 5 15.25 -13.47 1.62
CA PRO A 5 16.20 -14.57 1.60
C PRO A 5 15.55 -15.81 2.21
N ARG A 6 15.70 -16.93 1.53
CA ARG A 6 15.08 -18.22 1.93
C ARG A 6 15.43 -18.68 3.33
N ASN A 7 16.47 -18.10 3.93
CA ASN A 7 16.99 -18.47 5.24
C ASN A 7 16.71 -17.44 6.32
N ARG A 8 15.72 -16.56 6.12
CA ARG A 8 15.37 -15.57 7.13
C ARG A 8 14.65 -16.28 8.29
N PRO A 9 15.10 -16.10 9.55
CA PRO A 9 14.43 -16.73 10.68
C PRO A 9 13.04 -16.14 10.88
N ARG A 10 12.14 -16.93 11.46
CA ARG A 10 10.85 -16.44 11.90
C ARG A 10 11.02 -15.49 13.08
N ARG A 11 10.01 -14.65 13.33
CA ARG A 11 10.04 -13.70 14.44
C ARG A 11 10.37 -14.38 15.78
N GLU A 12 9.77 -15.54 16.03
CA GLU A 12 9.95 -16.31 17.25
C GLU A 12 11.33 -16.95 17.37
N GLU A 13 11.99 -17.15 16.24
CA GLU A 13 13.31 -17.80 16.15
C GLU A 13 14.46 -16.82 16.38
N VAL A 14 14.18 -15.50 16.37
CA VAL A 14 15.21 -14.49 16.61
C VAL A 14 15.63 -14.55 18.08
N PRO A 15 16.94 -14.76 18.33
CA PRO A 15 17.42 -14.88 19.71
C PRO A 15 17.12 -13.66 20.56
N SER A 16 16.87 -13.87 21.84
CA SER A 16 16.72 -12.81 22.83
C SER A 16 17.93 -11.88 22.81
N GLY A 17 17.70 -10.57 22.73
CA GLY A 17 18.76 -9.56 22.65
C GLY A 17 19.18 -9.21 21.22
N GLN A 18 18.70 -9.92 20.20
CA GLN A 18 18.91 -9.54 18.79
C GLN A 18 17.70 -8.81 18.24
N SER A 19 17.94 -7.84 17.35
CA SER A 19 16.89 -7.07 16.69
C SER A 19 16.42 -7.82 15.44
N LEU A 20 15.11 -7.79 15.18
CA LEU A 20 14.54 -8.24 13.91
C LEU A 20 15.15 -7.49 12.72
N CYS A 21 15.56 -6.23 12.93
CA CYS A 21 16.18 -5.41 11.90
C CYS A 21 17.48 -6.02 11.36
N ALA A 22 18.16 -6.86 12.13
CA ALA A 22 19.37 -7.55 11.69
C ALA A 22 19.09 -8.52 10.53
N TYR A 23 17.86 -9.02 10.43
CA TYR A 23 17.45 -10.01 9.42
C TYR A 23 16.48 -9.44 8.38
N CYS A 24 16.08 -8.19 8.54
CA CYS A 24 15.08 -7.54 7.69
C CYS A 24 15.74 -6.82 6.52
N THR A 25 15.03 -6.72 5.39
CA THR A 25 15.45 -5.93 4.24
C THR A 25 15.06 -4.45 4.36
N ALA A 26 14.71 -4.00 5.56
CA ALA A 26 14.32 -2.62 5.87
C ALA A 26 13.10 -2.14 5.09
N LYS A 27 12.03 -2.94 5.05
CA LYS A 27 10.78 -2.60 4.36
C LYS A 27 10.22 -1.25 4.81
N CYS A 28 10.30 -0.93 6.11
CA CYS A 28 9.83 0.33 6.68
C CYS A 28 10.61 1.56 6.20
N CYS A 29 11.79 1.37 5.59
CA CYS A 29 12.61 2.45 5.01
C CYS A 29 12.45 2.55 3.49
N ARG A 30 11.56 1.77 2.88
CA ARG A 30 11.39 1.71 1.43
C ARG A 30 10.10 2.33 0.94
N TYR A 31 9.28 2.82 1.83
CA TYR A 31 8.06 3.54 1.51
C TYR A 31 7.66 4.44 2.67
N PHE A 32 6.73 5.34 2.41
CA PHE A 32 5.95 6.00 3.46
C PHE A 32 4.48 5.98 3.09
N ALA A 33 3.61 6.06 4.08
CA ALA A 33 2.18 6.09 3.88
C ALA A 33 1.56 7.28 4.59
N LEU A 34 0.56 7.88 3.95
CA LEU A 34 -0.19 9.00 4.48
C LEU A 34 -1.66 8.60 4.64
N PRO A 35 -2.26 8.84 5.81
CA PRO A 35 -3.69 8.58 5.96
C PRO A 35 -4.50 9.54 5.08
N LEU A 36 -5.55 9.01 4.48
CA LEU A 36 -6.47 9.76 3.63
C LEU A 36 -7.84 9.82 4.29
N GLU A 37 -8.60 10.84 3.95
CA GLU A 37 -10.03 10.85 4.27
C GLU A 37 -10.70 9.66 3.56
N THR A 38 -11.62 9.01 4.25
CA THR A 38 -12.36 7.89 3.68
C THR A 38 -13.22 8.40 2.52
N PRO A 39 -12.99 7.88 1.29
CA PRO A 39 -13.84 8.29 0.17
C PRO A 39 -15.24 7.73 0.33
N THR A 40 -16.25 8.57 0.13
CA THR A 40 -17.65 8.19 0.30
C THR A 40 -18.47 8.33 -0.98
N ARG A 41 -18.01 9.16 -1.92
CA ARG A 41 -18.70 9.44 -3.17
C ARG A 41 -17.81 9.10 -4.35
N ARG A 42 -18.42 8.84 -5.49
CA ARG A 42 -17.68 8.56 -6.73
C ARG A 42 -16.60 9.60 -7.02
N ARG A 43 -16.91 10.89 -6.85
CA ARG A 43 -15.94 11.96 -7.10
C ARG A 43 -14.74 11.96 -6.18
N ASP A 44 -14.87 11.43 -4.96
CA ASP A 44 -13.75 11.34 -4.02
C ASP A 44 -12.68 10.38 -4.56
N PHE A 45 -13.10 9.36 -5.31
CA PHE A 45 -12.19 8.39 -5.91
C PHE A 45 -11.41 8.96 -7.10
N ASP A 46 -11.85 10.07 -7.68
CA ASP A 46 -11.10 10.70 -8.76
C ASP A 46 -9.75 11.25 -8.26
N THR A 47 -9.71 11.78 -7.05
CA THR A 47 -8.46 12.20 -6.40
C THR A 47 -7.56 11.00 -6.15
N LEU A 48 -8.12 9.87 -5.72
CA LEU A 48 -7.35 8.64 -5.50
C LEU A 48 -6.80 8.10 -6.82
N ARG A 49 -7.59 8.20 -7.90
CA ARG A 49 -7.13 7.86 -9.24
C ARG A 49 -5.95 8.72 -9.66
N TRP A 50 -5.99 10.01 -9.36
CA TRP A 50 -4.89 10.93 -9.64
C TRP A 50 -3.60 10.50 -8.91
N PHE A 51 -3.69 10.11 -7.65
CA PHE A 51 -2.54 9.57 -6.94
C PHE A 51 -1.95 8.36 -7.68
N LEU A 52 -2.81 7.42 -8.09
CA LEU A 52 -2.38 6.17 -8.74
C LEU A 52 -1.87 6.36 -10.17
N LEU A 53 -2.07 7.51 -10.78
CA LEU A 53 -1.45 7.85 -12.07
C LEU A 53 0.05 8.11 -11.93
N HIS A 54 0.53 8.31 -10.71
CA HIS A 54 1.95 8.51 -10.45
C HIS A 54 2.65 7.17 -10.25
N GLU A 55 3.86 7.06 -10.78
CA GLU A 55 4.69 5.87 -10.58
C GLU A 55 5.03 5.71 -9.09
N HIS A 56 5.22 4.48 -8.68
CA HIS A 56 5.64 4.11 -7.33
C HIS A 56 4.63 4.47 -6.23
N THR A 57 3.36 4.52 -6.60
CA THR A 57 2.28 4.75 -5.64
C THR A 57 1.35 3.55 -5.57
N SER A 58 0.76 3.36 -4.42
CA SER A 58 -0.35 2.44 -4.22
C SER A 58 -1.29 3.00 -3.16
N ILE A 59 -2.48 2.44 -3.08
CA ILE A 59 -3.44 2.80 -2.05
C ILE A 59 -3.85 1.51 -1.35
N PHE A 60 -3.91 1.53 -0.04
CA PHE A 60 -4.39 0.40 0.72
C PHE A 60 -5.37 0.84 1.80
N VAL A 61 -6.20 -0.11 2.22
CA VAL A 61 -7.12 0.05 3.34
C VAL A 61 -6.76 -0.97 4.39
N GLU A 62 -6.56 -0.50 5.60
CA GLU A 62 -6.27 -1.35 6.75
C GLU A 62 -7.15 -0.91 7.91
N LYS A 63 -7.93 -1.83 8.44
CA LYS A 63 -8.86 -1.57 9.56
C LYS A 63 -9.77 -0.37 9.29
N GLY A 64 -10.27 -0.26 8.06
CA GLY A 64 -11.18 0.80 7.64
C GLY A 64 -10.54 2.15 7.31
N THR A 65 -9.24 2.31 7.52
CA THR A 65 -8.52 3.55 7.19
C THR A 65 -7.84 3.43 5.83
N TRP A 66 -8.01 4.44 5.01
CA TRP A 66 -7.40 4.55 3.68
C TRP A 66 -6.06 5.23 3.76
N TYR A 67 -5.06 4.71 3.04
CA TYR A 67 -3.70 5.24 3.01
C TYR A 67 -3.18 5.36 1.59
N LEU A 68 -2.49 6.46 1.31
CA LEU A 68 -1.63 6.59 0.13
C LEU A 68 -0.25 6.08 0.52
N GLN A 69 0.26 5.14 -0.24
CA GLN A 69 1.61 4.60 -0.07
C GLN A 69 2.51 5.07 -1.20
N VAL A 70 3.65 5.64 -0.86
CA VAL A 70 4.65 6.09 -1.83
C VAL A 70 5.88 5.21 -1.68
N HIS A 71 6.19 4.44 -2.71
CA HIS A 71 7.32 3.49 -2.72
C HIS A 71 8.59 4.23 -3.11
N THR A 72 9.34 4.63 -2.10
CA THR A 72 10.60 5.33 -2.28
C THR A 72 11.53 4.99 -1.12
N PRO A 73 12.81 4.66 -1.39
CA PRO A 73 13.73 4.36 -0.32
C PRO A 73 14.11 5.62 0.45
N CYS A 74 14.29 5.46 1.77
CA CYS A 74 14.81 6.52 2.60
C CYS A 74 16.27 6.83 2.18
N ARG A 75 16.61 8.12 2.13
CA ARG A 75 17.98 8.54 1.77
C ARG A 75 19.06 8.08 2.75
N LYS A 76 18.66 7.73 3.96
CA LYS A 76 19.56 7.27 5.03
C LYS A 76 19.63 5.75 5.14
N LEU A 77 18.93 5.03 4.25
CA LEU A 77 19.05 3.59 4.15
C LEU A 77 20.43 3.22 3.62
N THR A 78 21.13 2.36 4.37
CA THR A 78 22.46 1.90 3.98
C THR A 78 22.39 0.68 3.08
N PRO A 79 23.50 0.34 2.33
CA PRO A 79 23.48 -0.85 1.46
C PRO A 79 23.24 -2.16 2.18
N ASP A 80 23.52 -2.23 3.48
CA ASP A 80 23.27 -3.42 4.30
C ASP A 80 21.87 -3.42 4.97
N HIS A 81 20.95 -2.60 4.44
CA HIS A 81 19.56 -2.49 4.88
C HIS A 81 19.40 -1.98 6.32
N ARG A 82 20.23 -1.03 6.72
CA ARG A 82 20.18 -0.42 8.03
C ARG A 82 19.93 1.08 7.96
N CYS A 83 19.52 1.66 9.09
CA CYS A 83 19.33 3.10 9.19
C CYS A 83 20.66 3.78 9.51
N GLY A 84 21.10 4.68 8.61
CA GLY A 84 22.34 5.44 8.79
C GLY A 84 22.27 6.53 9.86
N ILE A 85 21.05 6.87 10.34
CA ILE A 85 20.82 7.86 11.37
C ILE A 85 20.01 7.31 12.55
N TYR A 86 20.22 6.06 12.88
CA TYR A 86 19.39 5.34 13.87
C TYR A 86 19.19 6.13 15.17
N ALA A 87 20.25 6.72 15.71
CA ALA A 87 20.19 7.46 16.95
C ALA A 87 19.42 8.79 16.86
N THR A 88 19.33 9.37 15.66
CA THR A 88 18.71 10.67 15.41
C THR A 88 17.49 10.57 14.50
N ARG A 89 16.86 9.40 14.46
CA ARG A 89 15.66 9.16 13.64
C ARG A 89 14.54 10.15 13.95
N PRO A 90 13.76 10.54 12.94
CA PRO A 90 12.51 11.28 13.18
C PRO A 90 11.59 10.54 14.14
N HIS A 91 10.74 11.28 14.83
CA HIS A 91 9.81 10.71 15.82
C HIS A 91 8.93 9.59 15.25
N ILE A 92 8.48 9.73 14.02
CA ILE A 92 7.65 8.70 13.35
C ILE A 92 8.40 7.37 13.23
N CYS A 93 9.69 7.41 12.96
CA CYS A 93 10.53 6.21 12.91
C CYS A 93 10.74 5.61 14.32
N ARG A 94 10.87 6.47 15.34
CA ARG A 94 11.06 6.03 16.73
C ARG A 94 9.82 5.33 17.28
N ARG A 95 8.64 5.73 16.86
CA ARG A 95 7.38 5.09 17.26
C ARG A 95 7.17 3.73 16.62
N HIS A 96 7.87 3.46 15.54
CA HIS A 96 7.77 2.16 14.87
C HIS A 96 8.45 1.09 15.72
N SER A 97 7.70 0.06 16.06
CA SER A 97 8.16 -1.04 16.90
C SER A 97 8.35 -2.29 16.09
N THR A 98 9.37 -3.10 16.42
CA THR A 98 9.54 -4.42 15.84
C THR A 98 8.40 -5.39 16.16
N LYS A 99 7.56 -5.06 17.15
CA LYS A 99 6.36 -5.85 17.47
C LYS A 99 5.28 -5.76 16.41
N ASN A 100 5.20 -4.62 15.72
CA ASN A 100 4.18 -4.34 14.69
C ASN A 100 4.79 -4.11 13.31
N CYS A 101 6.07 -4.38 13.12
CA CYS A 101 6.72 -4.12 11.84
C CYS A 101 6.36 -5.18 10.80
N GLU A 102 6.62 -4.84 9.53
CA GLU A 102 6.34 -5.69 8.36
C GLU A 102 7.42 -6.74 8.14
N TYR A 103 7.96 -7.31 9.21
CA TYR A 103 9.00 -8.35 9.09
C TYR A 103 8.47 -9.56 8.31
N GLU A 104 7.27 -9.99 8.62
CA GLU A 104 6.58 -11.03 7.88
C GLU A 104 5.93 -10.43 6.62
N ASP A 105 5.80 -11.24 5.56
CA ASP A 105 5.16 -10.85 4.31
C ASP A 105 3.65 -11.15 4.31
N ASP A 106 3.02 -11.10 5.47
CA ASP A 106 1.60 -11.39 5.61
C ASP A 106 0.74 -10.29 4.98
N TRP A 107 -0.29 -10.71 4.29
CA TRP A 107 -1.27 -9.79 3.73
C TRP A 107 -2.19 -9.28 4.83
N VAL A 108 -2.08 -8.00 5.15
CA VAL A 108 -2.83 -7.36 6.24
C VAL A 108 -3.86 -6.35 5.75
N TYR A 109 -4.01 -6.19 4.46
CA TYR A 109 -4.86 -5.17 3.88
C TYR A 109 -6.27 -5.68 3.62
N ASP A 110 -7.28 -4.85 3.93
CA ASP A 110 -8.67 -5.10 3.53
C ASP A 110 -8.82 -4.92 2.01
N LEU A 111 -8.17 -3.88 1.47
CA LEU A 111 -8.13 -3.56 0.05
C LEU A 111 -6.74 -3.07 -0.32
N PHE A 112 -6.34 -3.32 -1.56
CA PHE A 112 -5.05 -2.87 -2.07
C PHE A 112 -5.15 -2.54 -3.57
N PHE A 113 -4.71 -1.35 -3.95
CA PHE A 113 -4.75 -0.86 -5.32
C PHE A 113 -3.37 -0.42 -5.78
N GLU A 114 -2.88 -0.97 -6.86
CA GLU A 114 -1.58 -0.65 -7.45
C GLU A 114 -1.71 0.16 -8.74
N SER A 115 -2.90 0.24 -9.32
CA SER A 115 -3.12 0.91 -10.59
C SER A 115 -4.47 1.62 -10.63
N PRO A 116 -4.61 2.64 -11.50
CA PRO A 116 -5.91 3.28 -11.71
C PRO A 116 -6.99 2.28 -12.14
N ALA A 117 -6.64 1.30 -12.96
CA ALA A 117 -7.60 0.31 -13.46
C ALA A 117 -8.24 -0.50 -12.34
N GLN A 118 -7.46 -0.93 -11.36
CA GLN A 118 -7.96 -1.67 -10.20
C GLN A 118 -8.93 -0.81 -9.37
N LEU A 119 -8.61 0.46 -9.19
CA LEU A 119 -9.48 1.38 -8.47
C LEU A 119 -10.78 1.62 -9.24
N GLU A 120 -10.72 1.77 -10.55
CA GLU A 120 -11.90 1.96 -11.40
C GLU A 120 -12.84 0.77 -11.34
N GLU A 121 -12.32 -0.45 -11.34
CA GLU A 121 -13.12 -1.67 -11.15
C GLU A 121 -13.88 -1.62 -9.82
N TYR A 122 -13.19 -1.28 -8.74
CA TYR A 122 -13.79 -1.16 -7.42
C TYR A 122 -14.89 -0.10 -7.39
N VAL A 123 -14.63 1.05 -8.00
CA VAL A 123 -15.59 2.17 -8.06
C VAL A 123 -16.84 1.78 -8.84
N GLU A 124 -16.68 1.13 -9.99
CA GLU A 124 -17.80 0.66 -10.81
C GLU A 124 -18.65 -0.38 -10.08
N ALA A 125 -18.01 -1.26 -9.32
CA ALA A 125 -18.74 -2.26 -8.52
C ALA A 125 -19.49 -1.63 -7.34
N ARG A 126 -18.89 -0.63 -6.68
CA ARG A 126 -19.47 0.03 -5.51
C ARG A 126 -20.54 1.06 -5.88
N PHE A 127 -20.37 1.76 -6.98
CA PHE A 127 -21.27 2.82 -7.45
C PHE A 127 -21.76 2.50 -8.87
N PRO A 128 -22.64 1.51 -9.03
CA PRO A 128 -23.16 1.17 -10.34
C PRO A 128 -23.84 2.39 -10.97
N ARG A 129 -23.50 2.68 -12.21
CA ARG A 129 -24.13 3.80 -12.90
C ARG A 129 -25.60 3.51 -13.17
N ARG A 130 -26.42 4.54 -12.96
CA ARG A 130 -27.86 4.47 -13.22
C ARG A 130 -28.09 4.09 -14.69
N GLY A 131 -28.88 3.04 -14.93
CA GLY A 131 -29.13 2.54 -16.28
C GLY A 131 -28.20 1.40 -16.74
N ARG A 132 -27.11 1.14 -16.02
CA ARG A 132 -26.37 -0.13 -16.18
C ARG A 132 -27.09 -1.21 -15.39
N SER A 133 -28.09 -1.81 -16.03
CA SER A 133 -28.70 -2.98 -15.49
C SER A 133 -27.83 -4.19 -15.86
N LEU A 134 -27.75 -5.18 -14.96
CA LEU A 134 -27.18 -6.50 -15.24
C LEU A 134 -28.05 -7.26 -16.27
N ARG A 135 -29.15 -6.67 -16.69
CA ARG A 135 -29.96 -7.15 -17.80
C ARG A 135 -29.25 -6.84 -19.11
N SER A 136 -29.63 -7.53 -20.16
CA SER A 136 -29.07 -7.43 -21.51
C SER A 136 -28.58 -6.03 -21.86
N PRO A 137 -27.36 -5.90 -22.41
CA PRO A 137 -26.85 -4.59 -22.82
C PRO A 137 -27.85 -3.93 -23.75
N LYS A 138 -28.06 -2.61 -23.59
CA LYS A 138 -28.83 -1.83 -24.53
C LYS A 138 -28.27 -2.10 -25.95
N PRO A 139 -29.12 -2.41 -26.90
CA PRO A 139 -28.65 -2.51 -28.27
C PRO A 139 -27.97 -1.19 -28.65
N PRO A 140 -26.90 -1.22 -29.45
CA PRO A 140 -26.27 0.01 -29.91
C PRO A 140 -27.30 0.88 -30.60
N LEU A 141 -27.26 2.18 -30.32
CA LEU A 141 -28.10 3.12 -31.03
C LEU A 141 -27.90 2.93 -32.54
N PRO A 142 -28.98 2.90 -33.35
CA PRO A 142 -28.81 2.84 -34.76
C PRO A 142 -27.92 3.97 -35.24
N LEU A 143 -26.91 3.65 -36.02
CA LEU A 143 -26.08 4.65 -36.67
C LEU A 143 -27.02 5.52 -37.54
N ILE A 144 -27.13 6.77 -37.19
CA ILE A 144 -27.85 7.74 -38.01
C ILE A 144 -27.02 7.94 -39.28
N PRO A 145 -27.55 7.69 -40.46
CA PRO A 145 -26.79 7.89 -41.71
C PRO A 145 -26.42 9.36 -41.91
#